data_8decc549353cdb61c9dc99caf70971de
#
_entry.id   8decc549353cdb61c9dc99caf70971de
#
_cell.length_a   1.000
_cell.length_b   1.000
_cell.length_c   1.000
_cell.angle_alpha   90.00
_cell.angle_beta   90.00
_cell.angle_gamma   90.00
#
_symmetry.space_group_name_H-M   'P 1'
#
loop_
_entity.id
_entity.type
_entity.pdbx_description
1 polymer ?
#
loop_
_entity_poly.entity_id
_entity_poly.type
_entity_poly.pdbx_seq_one_letter_code
_entity_poly.pdbx_strand_id
1 'polypeptide(L)'
;MADIKNYTLNFGPQHPAAHGVLRLVLELDGEVIQRADPHIGLLHRATEKLAESKTFIQSVPYMDRLDYVSMMVNEHGYVLAIEKLLGIDVPERAQYIRVLFDEVTRVLNHLMWIGAHALDVGAMAVFLYAFREREDLMDVYEAVSGARMHAAYYRPGGVYRDLPDAMPQYKASKIRNEKALARMNEARQGSVLDFIDDFFTRFPKCVDEYETLLTDNRIWKQRLVGIGVVSPERALQLGLTGPMIRGSGIAWDLRKKQPYEVYDRLDFDVPVGVNGDCYDRYLVRVEEMRQSTRIAKQCIEWLRKNPGPVMTDNHKVAPPSRVGMKTNMEDLIHHFKLFSEGFHVPEGEAYAAVEHPKGEFGIYLVSDGANKPYRLKIRAPGYAHLAALDEMARGHMIADAVTIIGTQDIVFGEIDR
;
A
#
# COMPACT_ATOMS: atom_id res chain seq x y z
N MET A 1 -17.76 -36.00 35.26
CA MET A 1 -17.06 -35.62 34.02
C MET A 1 -16.06 -34.58 34.41
N ALA A 2 -14.80 -34.74 34.12
CA ALA A 2 -13.83 -33.66 34.37
C ALA A 2 -14.18 -32.50 33.44
N ASP A 3 -14.38 -31.31 34.04
CA ASP A 3 -14.52 -30.07 33.27
C ASP A 3 -13.27 -29.92 32.41
N ILE A 4 -13.42 -30.11 31.11
CA ILE A 4 -12.38 -29.82 30.13
C ILE A 4 -12.30 -28.29 30.09
N LYS A 5 -11.44 -27.76 30.94
CA LYS A 5 -11.17 -26.32 30.95
C LYS A 5 -10.17 -26.01 29.88
N ASN A 6 -10.39 -24.91 29.20
CA ASN A 6 -9.58 -24.20 28.24
C ASN A 6 -8.35 -24.95 27.75
N TYR A 7 -8.30 -25.23 26.47
CA TYR A 7 -7.09 -25.73 25.83
C TYR A 7 -6.43 -24.65 24.97
N THR A 8 -5.11 -24.73 24.84
CA THR A 8 -4.32 -23.79 24.06
C THR A 8 -4.04 -24.36 22.68
N LEU A 9 -4.31 -23.59 21.64
CA LEU A 9 -4.04 -23.94 20.24
C LEU A 9 -3.03 -22.95 19.62
N ASN A 10 -2.01 -23.46 18.96
CA ASN A 10 -1.15 -22.62 18.10
C ASN A 10 -1.75 -22.56 16.70
N PHE A 11 -2.24 -21.40 16.30
CA PHE A 11 -2.71 -21.10 14.97
C PHE A 11 -1.56 -20.44 14.19
N GLY A 12 -0.98 -21.18 13.25
CA GLY A 12 0.24 -20.75 12.55
C GLY A 12 1.55 -20.97 13.35
N PRO A 13 2.73 -20.62 12.75
CA PRO A 13 2.90 -19.90 11.47
C PRO A 13 2.58 -20.73 10.21
N GLN A 14 2.61 -22.06 10.27
CA GLN A 14 2.28 -22.92 9.14
C GLN A 14 0.75 -23.13 9.09
N HIS A 15 0.05 -22.10 8.59
CA HIS A 15 -1.39 -22.13 8.31
C HIS A 15 -1.68 -21.12 7.18
N PRO A 16 -2.55 -21.42 6.21
CA PRO A 16 -2.84 -20.50 5.09
C PRO A 16 -3.28 -19.10 5.56
N ALA A 17 -4.18 -19.02 6.53
CA ALA A 17 -4.69 -17.74 7.06
C ALA A 17 -3.75 -17.05 8.07
N ALA A 18 -2.59 -17.63 8.39
CA ALA A 18 -1.57 -17.03 9.25
C ALA A 18 -0.48 -16.28 8.44
N HIS A 19 -0.69 -16.10 7.14
CA HIS A 19 0.24 -15.40 6.22
C HIS A 19 1.69 -15.94 6.26
N GLY A 20 1.87 -17.18 6.74
CA GLY A 20 3.17 -17.87 6.83
C GLY A 20 4.07 -17.45 8.00
N VAL A 21 3.75 -16.39 8.73
CA VAL A 21 4.62 -15.79 9.76
C VAL A 21 3.91 -15.38 11.06
N LEU A 22 2.59 -15.44 11.12
CA LEU A 22 1.84 -15.22 12.36
C LEU A 22 1.84 -16.48 13.20
N ARG A 23 2.36 -16.42 14.40
CA ARG A 23 2.05 -17.38 15.45
C ARG A 23 0.98 -16.79 16.37
N LEU A 24 -0.23 -17.29 16.28
CA LEU A 24 -1.34 -16.88 17.14
C LEU A 24 -1.60 -17.98 18.17
N VAL A 25 -1.46 -17.65 19.44
CA VAL A 25 -1.79 -18.55 20.53
C VAL A 25 -3.22 -18.26 20.97
N LEU A 26 -4.09 -19.24 20.74
CA LEU A 26 -5.52 -19.14 21.11
C LEU A 26 -5.77 -19.94 22.38
N GLU A 27 -6.45 -19.34 23.36
CA GLU A 27 -7.07 -20.02 24.48
C GLU A 27 -8.55 -20.22 24.15
N LEU A 28 -8.99 -21.47 24.16
CA LEU A 28 -10.32 -21.85 23.67
C LEU A 28 -11.12 -22.55 24.79
N ASP A 29 -12.41 -22.22 24.85
CA ASP A 29 -13.42 -23.01 25.57
C ASP A 29 -14.33 -23.69 24.52
N GLY A 30 -14.08 -24.97 24.26
CA GLY A 30 -14.61 -25.61 23.06
C GLY A 30 -14.05 -24.99 21.78
N GLU A 31 -14.92 -24.39 20.96
CA GLU A 31 -14.52 -23.64 19.76
C GLU A 31 -14.54 -22.13 19.96
N VAL A 32 -14.92 -21.65 21.14
CA VAL A 32 -15.05 -20.22 21.46
C VAL A 32 -13.72 -19.66 21.96
N ILE A 33 -13.28 -18.57 21.37
CA ILE A 33 -12.03 -17.88 21.71
C ILE A 33 -12.22 -17.10 23.00
N GLN A 34 -11.42 -17.44 24.03
CA GLN A 34 -11.34 -16.70 25.28
C GLN A 34 -10.23 -15.64 25.24
N ARG A 35 -9.13 -15.96 24.56
CA ARG A 35 -7.99 -15.08 24.37
C ARG A 35 -7.27 -15.40 23.07
N ALA A 36 -6.80 -14.36 22.38
CA ALA A 36 -5.98 -14.45 21.19
C ALA A 36 -4.68 -13.64 21.39
N ASP A 37 -3.55 -14.32 21.49
CA ASP A 37 -2.23 -13.72 21.73
C ASP A 37 -1.35 -13.79 20.50
N PRO A 38 -1.22 -12.69 19.69
CA PRO A 38 -0.41 -12.67 18.49
C PRO A 38 1.07 -12.52 18.82
N HIS A 39 1.88 -13.48 18.41
CA HIS A 39 3.34 -13.44 18.48
C HIS A 39 3.91 -13.03 17.12
N ILE A 40 4.58 -11.90 17.09
CA ILE A 40 5.23 -11.32 15.91
C ILE A 40 6.74 -11.43 15.99
N GLY A 41 7.44 -11.06 14.90
CA GLY A 41 8.90 -11.02 14.85
C GLY A 41 9.52 -12.07 13.92
N LEU A 42 8.73 -13.02 13.37
CA LEU A 42 9.25 -14.05 12.46
C LEU A 42 9.71 -13.46 11.11
N LEU A 43 9.27 -12.25 10.78
CA LEU A 43 9.71 -11.50 9.59
C LEU A 43 10.47 -10.22 9.98
N HIS A 44 11.00 -10.13 11.20
CA HIS A 44 11.79 -8.97 11.62
C HIS A 44 13.13 -8.93 10.89
N ARG A 45 13.37 -7.84 10.15
CA ARG A 45 14.55 -7.65 9.30
C ARG A 45 15.38 -6.45 9.72
N ALA A 46 15.08 -5.85 10.87
CA ALA A 46 15.72 -4.65 11.39
C ALA A 46 15.71 -3.46 10.39
N THR A 47 14.63 -3.28 9.63
CA THR A 47 14.54 -2.28 8.56
C THR A 47 14.83 -0.86 9.06
N GLU A 48 14.31 -0.48 10.23
CA GLU A 48 14.60 0.82 10.85
C GLU A 48 16.11 0.99 11.09
N LYS A 49 16.76 -0.03 11.65
CA LYS A 49 18.19 0.03 11.96
C LYS A 49 19.09 -0.07 10.73
N LEU A 50 18.68 -0.84 9.73
CA LEU A 50 19.38 -0.90 8.45
C LEU A 50 19.34 0.46 7.73
N ALA A 51 18.21 1.13 7.73
CA ALA A 51 18.07 2.45 7.13
C ALA A 51 19.00 3.49 7.79
N GLU A 52 19.19 3.43 9.12
CA GLU A 52 20.14 4.29 9.84
C GLU A 52 21.61 4.06 9.43
N SER A 53 21.93 2.90 8.87
CA SER A 53 23.29 2.56 8.39
C SER A 53 23.54 2.95 6.92
N LYS A 54 22.50 3.31 6.17
CA LYS A 54 22.52 3.60 4.73
C LYS A 54 22.24 5.07 4.46
N THR A 55 22.65 5.55 3.28
CA THR A 55 22.26 6.90 2.85
C THR A 55 20.75 6.99 2.63
N PHE A 56 20.20 8.22 2.65
CA PHE A 56 18.76 8.43 2.46
C PHE A 56 18.25 7.79 1.17
N ILE A 57 18.97 7.89 0.05
CA ILE A 57 18.58 7.26 -1.23
C ILE A 57 18.65 5.72 -1.15
N GLN A 58 19.67 5.17 -0.52
CA GLN A 58 19.82 3.71 -0.40
C GLN A 58 18.77 3.08 0.50
N SER A 59 18.10 3.86 1.32
CA SER A 59 17.04 3.39 2.22
C SER A 59 15.65 3.32 1.55
N VAL A 60 15.44 4.00 0.41
CA VAL A 60 14.16 3.96 -0.32
C VAL A 60 13.72 2.52 -0.66
N PRO A 61 14.57 1.63 -1.20
CA PRO A 61 14.17 0.25 -1.51
C PRO A 61 13.75 -0.57 -0.29
N TYR A 62 14.15 -0.20 0.92
CA TYR A 62 13.68 -0.89 2.13
C TYR A 62 12.21 -0.60 2.42
N MET A 63 11.72 0.59 2.05
CA MET A 63 10.33 0.98 2.25
C MET A 63 9.39 0.10 1.42
N ASP A 64 9.74 -0.20 0.17
CA ASP A 64 8.97 -1.11 -0.70
C ASP A 64 8.69 -2.48 -0.07
N ARG A 65 9.57 -2.93 0.80
CA ARG A 65 9.53 -4.25 1.41
C ARG A 65 8.86 -4.28 2.79
N LEU A 66 8.35 -3.14 3.24
CA LEU A 66 7.54 -3.06 4.45
C LEU A 66 6.16 -3.68 4.20
N ASP A 67 5.24 -2.93 3.64
CA ASP A 67 4.06 -3.52 3.04
C ASP A 67 4.35 -3.84 1.57
N TYR A 68 4.73 -5.07 1.29
CA TYR A 68 5.06 -5.52 -0.06
C TYR A 68 3.85 -5.68 -0.99
N VAL A 69 2.66 -5.28 -0.55
CA VAL A 69 1.45 -5.17 -1.36
C VAL A 69 1.19 -3.74 -1.80
N SER A 70 1.68 -2.75 -1.05
CA SER A 70 1.45 -1.31 -1.27
C SER A 70 2.75 -0.51 -1.40
N MET A 71 3.64 -0.94 -2.29
CA MET A 71 5.03 -0.52 -2.36
C MET A 71 5.22 0.98 -2.52
N MET A 72 4.64 1.60 -3.55
CA MET A 72 4.89 3.02 -3.85
C MET A 72 4.36 3.98 -2.78
N VAL A 73 3.27 3.63 -2.09
CA VAL A 73 2.76 4.45 -0.98
C VAL A 73 3.72 4.43 0.22
N ASN A 74 4.40 3.31 0.46
CA ASN A 74 5.46 3.25 1.49
C ASN A 74 6.62 4.18 1.16
N GLU A 75 7.07 4.17 -0.12
CA GLU A 75 8.10 5.10 -0.61
C GLU A 75 7.67 6.55 -0.38
N HIS A 76 6.39 6.85 -0.67
CA HIS A 76 5.83 8.19 -0.56
C HIS A 76 5.97 8.76 0.86
N GLY A 77 5.56 8.01 1.87
CA GLY A 77 5.70 8.46 3.27
C GLY A 77 7.15 8.79 3.65
N TYR A 78 8.12 7.99 3.18
CA TYR A 78 9.53 8.22 3.44
C TYR A 78 10.08 9.43 2.70
N VAL A 79 9.75 9.56 1.42
CA VAL A 79 10.23 10.67 0.59
C VAL A 79 9.67 12.01 1.08
N LEU A 80 8.38 12.07 1.45
CA LEU A 80 7.77 13.26 2.05
C LEU A 80 8.47 13.70 3.34
N ALA A 81 8.89 12.76 4.20
CA ALA A 81 9.62 13.09 5.41
C ALA A 81 10.99 13.73 5.11
N ILE A 82 11.70 13.23 4.10
CA ILE A 82 12.97 13.79 3.64
C ILE A 82 12.77 15.18 3.02
N GLU A 83 11.79 15.33 2.15
CA GLU A 83 11.48 16.61 1.49
C GLU A 83 11.11 17.68 2.49
N LYS A 84 10.37 17.31 3.54
CA LYS A 84 10.01 18.21 4.63
C LYS A 84 11.24 18.71 5.40
N LEU A 85 12.24 17.85 5.64
CA LEU A 85 13.51 18.24 6.27
C LEU A 85 14.39 19.09 5.33
N LEU A 86 14.41 18.77 4.04
CA LEU A 86 15.19 19.50 3.05
C LEU A 86 14.56 20.83 2.68
N GLY A 87 13.26 21.05 2.93
CA GLY A 87 12.52 22.24 2.52
C GLY A 87 12.50 22.43 1.01
N ILE A 88 12.36 21.35 0.23
CA ILE A 88 12.36 21.39 -1.24
C ILE A 88 10.94 21.27 -1.78
N ASP A 89 10.68 22.00 -2.87
CA ASP A 89 9.44 21.90 -3.59
C ASP A 89 9.51 20.82 -4.66
N VAL A 90 8.44 20.05 -4.78
CA VAL A 90 8.27 19.02 -5.80
C VAL A 90 7.51 19.57 -6.98
N PRO A 91 7.97 19.37 -8.23
CA PRO A 91 7.24 19.82 -9.41
C PRO A 91 5.81 19.27 -9.45
N GLU A 92 4.85 20.12 -9.84
CA GLU A 92 3.43 19.76 -9.83
C GLU A 92 3.11 18.50 -10.63
N ARG A 93 3.76 18.31 -11.80
CA ARG A 93 3.62 17.09 -12.59
C ARG A 93 4.03 15.84 -11.79
N ALA A 94 5.10 15.90 -11.01
CA ALA A 94 5.54 14.80 -10.17
C ALA A 94 4.52 14.51 -9.06
N GLN A 95 3.91 15.54 -8.48
CA GLN A 95 2.85 15.38 -7.47
C GLN A 95 1.65 14.63 -8.04
N TYR A 96 1.18 14.99 -9.24
CA TYR A 96 0.08 14.28 -9.90
C TYR A 96 0.45 12.83 -10.27
N ILE A 97 1.70 12.57 -10.67
CA ILE A 97 2.18 11.20 -10.92
C ILE A 97 2.18 10.40 -9.62
N ARG A 98 2.67 10.97 -8.52
CA ARG A 98 2.66 10.29 -7.21
C ARG A 98 1.24 9.95 -6.77
N VAL A 99 0.32 10.89 -6.83
CA VAL A 99 -1.09 10.66 -6.47
C VAL A 99 -1.73 9.60 -7.38
N LEU A 100 -1.47 9.63 -8.68
CA LEU A 100 -1.94 8.59 -9.60
C LEU A 100 -1.46 7.20 -9.17
N PHE A 101 -0.17 7.06 -8.85
CA PHE A 101 0.39 5.77 -8.45
C PHE A 101 0.04 5.38 -7.01
N ASP A 102 -0.26 6.31 -6.12
CA ASP A 102 -0.82 6.01 -4.81
C ASP A 102 -2.20 5.33 -4.97
N GLU A 103 -3.04 5.84 -5.88
CA GLU A 103 -4.36 5.25 -6.11
C GLU A 103 -4.28 3.94 -6.93
N VAL A 104 -3.35 3.81 -7.87
CA VAL A 104 -3.02 2.52 -8.50
C VAL A 104 -2.60 1.49 -7.45
N THR A 105 -1.76 1.89 -6.51
CA THR A 105 -1.30 1.05 -5.41
C THR A 105 -2.44 0.68 -4.47
N ARG A 106 -3.36 1.60 -4.18
CA ARG A 106 -4.55 1.32 -3.38
C ARG A 106 -5.43 0.25 -4.03
N VAL A 107 -5.65 0.35 -5.33
CA VAL A 107 -6.38 -0.68 -6.08
C VAL A 107 -5.63 -2.02 -6.06
N LEU A 108 -4.30 -2.02 -6.27
CA LEU A 108 -3.46 -3.22 -6.16
C LEU A 108 -3.60 -3.90 -4.80
N ASN A 109 -3.60 -3.11 -3.72
CA ASN A 109 -3.77 -3.63 -2.37
C ASN A 109 -5.15 -4.23 -2.15
N HIS A 110 -6.20 -3.48 -2.50
CA HIS A 110 -7.57 -3.94 -2.27
C HIS A 110 -7.93 -5.17 -3.12
N LEU A 111 -7.35 -5.30 -4.33
CA LEU A 111 -7.47 -6.51 -5.14
C LEU A 111 -6.81 -7.73 -4.47
N MET A 112 -5.62 -7.55 -3.90
CA MET A 112 -4.95 -8.61 -3.14
C MET A 112 -5.74 -8.97 -1.90
N TRP A 113 -6.19 -7.96 -1.16
CA TRP A 113 -6.97 -8.15 0.06
C TRP A 113 -8.29 -8.89 -0.20
N ILE A 114 -9.11 -8.43 -1.18
CA ILE A 114 -10.40 -9.07 -1.47
C ILE A 114 -10.22 -10.51 -1.94
N GLY A 115 -9.19 -10.76 -2.76
CA GLY A 115 -8.87 -12.10 -3.23
C GLY A 115 -8.50 -13.04 -2.08
N ALA A 116 -7.56 -12.62 -1.22
CA ALA A 116 -7.09 -13.40 -0.08
C ALA A 116 -8.20 -13.62 0.97
N HIS A 117 -8.94 -12.56 1.33
CA HIS A 117 -10.02 -12.62 2.30
C HIS A 117 -11.18 -13.51 1.82
N ALA A 118 -11.55 -13.40 0.54
CA ALA A 118 -12.56 -14.27 -0.05
C ALA A 118 -12.11 -15.73 -0.11
N LEU A 119 -10.82 -15.99 -0.39
CA LEU A 119 -10.24 -17.34 -0.36
C LEU A 119 -10.32 -17.94 1.06
N ASP A 120 -10.00 -17.16 2.09
CA ASP A 120 -10.06 -17.58 3.49
C ASP A 120 -11.48 -17.97 3.93
N VAL A 121 -12.50 -17.29 3.39
CA VAL A 121 -13.91 -17.62 3.64
C VAL A 121 -14.41 -18.76 2.74
N GLY A 122 -13.66 -19.13 1.68
CA GLY A 122 -13.95 -20.25 0.79
C GLY A 122 -14.31 -19.88 -0.66
N ALA A 123 -14.29 -18.59 -1.03
CA ALA A 123 -14.63 -18.12 -2.38
C ALA A 123 -13.36 -18.01 -3.27
N MET A 124 -12.74 -19.13 -3.60
CA MET A 124 -11.48 -19.21 -4.37
C MET A 124 -11.55 -18.50 -5.74
N ALA A 125 -12.70 -18.49 -6.39
CA ALA A 125 -12.84 -17.88 -7.73
C ALA A 125 -12.53 -16.38 -7.72
N VAL A 126 -12.90 -15.67 -6.66
CA VAL A 126 -12.65 -14.23 -6.51
C VAL A 126 -11.13 -13.92 -6.50
N PHE A 127 -10.34 -14.79 -5.87
CA PHE A 127 -8.88 -14.67 -5.90
C PHE A 127 -8.33 -14.67 -7.33
N LEU A 128 -8.77 -15.59 -8.17
CA LEU A 128 -8.33 -15.68 -9.56
C LEU A 128 -8.76 -14.48 -10.39
N TYR A 129 -9.98 -13.98 -10.19
CA TYR A 129 -10.45 -12.77 -10.87
C TYR A 129 -9.68 -11.52 -10.43
N ALA A 130 -9.47 -11.33 -9.13
CA ALA A 130 -8.71 -10.21 -8.61
C ALA A 130 -7.26 -10.16 -9.14
N PHE A 131 -6.64 -11.33 -9.32
CA PHE A 131 -5.29 -11.40 -9.88
C PHE A 131 -5.21 -11.10 -11.37
N ARG A 132 -6.29 -11.26 -12.12
CA ARG A 132 -6.36 -10.84 -13.53
C ARG A 132 -6.14 -9.32 -13.67
N GLU A 133 -6.87 -8.52 -12.89
CA GLU A 133 -6.73 -7.05 -12.90
C GLU A 133 -5.41 -6.61 -12.25
N ARG A 134 -4.98 -7.34 -11.23
CA ARG A 134 -3.73 -7.03 -10.54
C ARG A 134 -2.51 -7.18 -11.46
N GLU A 135 -2.50 -8.16 -12.36
CA GLU A 135 -1.44 -8.35 -13.36
C GLU A 135 -1.30 -7.14 -14.28
N ASP A 136 -2.39 -6.57 -14.75
CA ASP A 136 -2.35 -5.37 -15.60
C ASP A 136 -1.68 -4.18 -14.89
N LEU A 137 -1.98 -3.96 -13.62
CA LEU A 137 -1.39 -2.89 -12.83
C LEU A 137 0.09 -3.15 -12.47
N MET A 138 0.49 -4.42 -12.30
CA MET A 138 1.90 -4.77 -12.13
C MET A 138 2.70 -4.52 -13.41
N ASP A 139 2.09 -4.68 -14.57
CA ASP A 139 2.70 -4.30 -15.85
C ASP A 139 2.90 -2.78 -15.97
N VAL A 140 2.00 -1.98 -15.42
CA VAL A 140 2.18 -0.52 -15.30
C VAL A 140 3.38 -0.19 -14.40
N TYR A 141 3.51 -0.86 -13.26
CA TYR A 141 4.69 -0.70 -12.39
C TYR A 141 5.99 -1.03 -13.14
N GLU A 142 6.03 -2.16 -13.88
CA GLU A 142 7.20 -2.54 -14.69
C GLU A 142 7.50 -1.49 -15.77
N ALA A 143 6.48 -0.91 -16.38
CA ALA A 143 6.65 0.11 -17.42
C ALA A 143 7.37 1.36 -16.90
N VAL A 144 7.04 1.83 -15.70
CA VAL A 144 7.60 3.07 -15.14
C VAL A 144 8.88 2.86 -14.34
N SER A 145 9.04 1.72 -13.68
CA SER A 145 10.17 1.47 -12.77
C SER A 145 11.14 0.41 -13.27
N GLY A 146 10.71 -0.49 -14.14
CA GLY A 146 11.44 -1.69 -14.53
C GLY A 146 11.22 -2.89 -13.62
N ALA A 147 10.46 -2.74 -12.53
CA ALA A 147 10.14 -3.78 -11.57
C ALA A 147 8.62 -3.94 -11.41
N ARG A 148 8.16 -5.19 -11.35
CA ARG A 148 6.72 -5.50 -11.23
C ARG A 148 6.14 -5.17 -9.85
N MET A 149 6.98 -5.13 -8.82
CA MET A 149 6.57 -4.89 -7.43
C MET A 149 7.41 -3.80 -6.77
N HIS A 150 8.63 -4.08 -6.36
CA HIS A 150 9.49 -3.18 -5.62
C HIS A 150 10.13 -2.15 -6.56
N ALA A 151 9.45 -1.03 -6.73
CA ALA A 151 9.71 -0.07 -7.78
C ALA A 151 10.86 0.90 -7.48
N ALA A 152 11.00 1.34 -6.23
CA ALA A 152 11.86 2.44 -5.83
C ALA A 152 11.75 3.65 -6.80
N TYR A 153 10.49 3.98 -7.14
CA TYR A 153 10.16 4.95 -8.18
C TYR A 153 10.10 6.38 -7.66
N TYR A 154 9.60 6.58 -6.45
CA TYR A 154 9.58 7.89 -5.82
C TYR A 154 10.98 8.23 -5.30
N ARG A 155 11.37 9.49 -5.51
CA ARG A 155 12.67 10.00 -5.10
C ARG A 155 12.50 11.33 -4.42
N PRO A 156 13.36 11.71 -3.46
CA PRO A 156 13.34 13.06 -2.92
C PRO A 156 13.43 14.11 -4.03
N GLY A 157 12.42 14.99 -4.10
CA GLY A 157 12.27 16.01 -5.12
C GLY A 157 11.48 15.61 -6.35
N GLY A 158 10.85 14.42 -6.39
CA GLY A 158 10.00 14.00 -7.50
C GLY A 158 9.89 12.50 -7.71
N VAL A 159 9.95 12.06 -8.97
CA VAL A 159 9.93 10.65 -9.39
C VAL A 159 11.13 10.34 -10.28
N TYR A 160 11.56 9.09 -10.29
CA TYR A 160 12.76 8.63 -11.00
C TYR A 160 12.79 9.03 -12.48
N ARG A 161 11.67 8.96 -13.18
CA ARG A 161 11.49 9.37 -14.57
C ARG A 161 10.03 9.65 -14.88
N ASP A 162 9.78 10.39 -15.96
CA ASP A 162 8.42 10.62 -16.45
C ASP A 162 7.80 9.33 -17.01
N LEU A 163 6.49 9.38 -17.20
CA LEU A 163 5.71 8.27 -17.73
C LEU A 163 6.16 7.96 -19.18
N PRO A 164 6.42 6.69 -19.53
CA PRO A 164 6.79 6.32 -20.87
C PRO A 164 5.68 6.60 -21.90
N ASP A 165 6.08 7.10 -23.09
CA ASP A 165 5.18 7.34 -24.22
C ASP A 165 4.68 6.05 -24.88
N ALA A 166 5.26 4.90 -24.52
CA ALA A 166 4.86 3.60 -25.03
C ALA A 166 4.87 2.54 -23.93
N MET A 167 3.81 1.76 -23.86
CA MET A 167 3.73 0.61 -22.97
C MET A 167 4.69 -0.50 -23.45
N PRO A 168 5.58 -1.05 -22.59
CA PRO A 168 6.48 -2.14 -22.96
C PRO A 168 5.71 -3.36 -23.45
N GLN A 169 6.14 -3.91 -24.59
CA GLN A 169 5.51 -5.09 -25.18
C GLN A 169 6.18 -6.38 -24.71
N TYR A 170 5.41 -7.45 -24.61
CA TYR A 170 5.93 -8.78 -24.33
C TYR A 170 6.77 -9.30 -25.50
N LYS A 171 7.86 -9.99 -25.18
CA LYS A 171 8.77 -10.58 -26.16
C LYS A 171 8.40 -12.04 -26.43
N ALA A 172 8.58 -12.48 -27.67
CA ALA A 172 8.37 -13.87 -28.11
C ALA A 172 9.18 -14.89 -27.30
N SER A 173 10.31 -14.48 -26.73
CA SER A 173 11.12 -15.33 -25.83
C SER A 173 10.42 -15.71 -24.54
N LYS A 174 9.42 -14.94 -24.11
CA LYS A 174 8.66 -15.19 -22.85
C LYS A 174 7.35 -15.92 -23.11
N ILE A 175 6.73 -15.76 -24.28
CA ILE A 175 5.42 -16.32 -24.62
C ILE A 175 5.54 -17.11 -25.93
N ARG A 176 5.44 -18.45 -25.81
CA ARG A 176 5.60 -19.35 -26.98
C ARG A 176 4.39 -19.35 -27.92
N ASN A 177 3.21 -19.00 -27.42
CA ASN A 177 2.00 -18.96 -28.27
C ASN A 177 1.90 -17.58 -28.95
N GLU A 178 2.18 -17.56 -30.25
CA GLU A 178 2.16 -16.33 -31.06
C GLU A 178 0.80 -15.60 -31.07
N LYS A 179 -0.31 -16.34 -31.09
CA LYS A 179 -1.66 -15.75 -31.02
C LYS A 179 -1.95 -15.11 -29.67
N ALA A 180 -1.50 -15.74 -28.58
CA ALA A 180 -1.61 -15.17 -27.24
C ALA A 180 -0.72 -13.93 -27.11
N LEU A 181 0.51 -14.00 -27.58
CA LEU A 181 1.44 -12.88 -27.61
C LEU A 181 0.87 -11.68 -28.38
N ALA A 182 0.30 -11.92 -29.56
CA ALA A 182 -0.30 -10.86 -30.37
C ALA A 182 -1.45 -10.17 -29.66
N ARG A 183 -2.39 -10.93 -29.04
CA ARG A 183 -3.50 -10.38 -28.25
C ARG A 183 -3.03 -9.57 -27.05
N MET A 184 -2.05 -10.08 -26.29
CA MET A 184 -1.51 -9.38 -25.12
C MET A 184 -0.81 -8.07 -25.52
N ASN A 185 -0.11 -8.06 -26.67
CA ASN A 185 0.54 -6.86 -27.18
C ASN A 185 -0.43 -5.89 -27.85
N GLU A 186 -1.56 -6.37 -28.38
CA GLU A 186 -2.63 -5.52 -28.91
C GLU A 186 -3.23 -4.63 -27.79
N ALA A 187 -3.45 -5.18 -26.61
CA ALA A 187 -3.91 -4.43 -25.44
C ALA A 187 -2.87 -3.42 -24.89
N ARG A 188 -1.62 -3.51 -25.32
CA ARG A 188 -0.49 -2.65 -24.88
C ARG A 188 -0.07 -1.62 -25.93
N GLN A 189 -0.97 -1.25 -26.81
CA GLN A 189 -0.72 -0.17 -27.77
C GLN A 189 -0.97 1.19 -27.10
N GLY A 190 -0.11 2.17 -27.42
CA GLY A 190 -0.21 3.52 -26.87
C GLY A 190 0.71 3.79 -25.68
N SER A 191 0.50 4.92 -25.03
CA SER A 191 1.27 5.34 -23.87
C SER A 191 0.88 4.57 -22.59
N VAL A 192 1.72 4.66 -21.55
CA VAL A 192 1.37 4.13 -20.23
C VAL A 192 0.12 4.81 -19.68
N LEU A 193 -0.07 6.11 -19.93
CA LEU A 193 -1.29 6.82 -19.54
C LEU A 193 -2.55 6.28 -20.23
N ASP A 194 -2.44 5.91 -21.51
CA ASP A 194 -3.57 5.32 -22.24
C ASP A 194 -3.93 3.95 -21.69
N PHE A 195 -2.95 3.15 -21.34
CA PHE A 195 -3.16 1.84 -20.72
C PHE A 195 -3.83 1.95 -19.35
N ILE A 196 -3.36 2.89 -18.51
CA ILE A 196 -3.97 3.15 -17.18
C ILE A 196 -5.40 3.68 -17.34
N ASP A 197 -5.64 4.56 -18.32
CA ASP A 197 -6.98 5.11 -18.58
C ASP A 197 -7.97 4.03 -19.06
N ASP A 198 -7.55 3.14 -19.94
CA ASP A 198 -8.33 1.98 -20.37
C ASP A 198 -8.64 1.07 -19.17
N PHE A 199 -7.63 0.77 -18.35
CA PHE A 199 -7.83 0.00 -17.12
C PHE A 199 -8.93 0.62 -16.24
N PHE A 200 -8.81 1.89 -15.87
CA PHE A 200 -9.78 2.56 -15.01
C PHE A 200 -11.14 2.82 -15.69
N THR A 201 -11.23 2.70 -17.01
CA THR A 201 -12.53 2.75 -17.74
C THR A 201 -13.31 1.45 -17.58
N ARG A 202 -12.64 0.30 -17.58
CA ARG A 202 -13.27 -1.02 -17.44
C ARG A 202 -13.36 -1.50 -15.99
N PHE A 203 -12.50 -1.03 -15.10
CA PHE A 203 -12.36 -1.50 -13.74
C PHE A 203 -13.65 -1.42 -12.88
N PRO A 204 -14.51 -0.38 -12.98
CA PRO A 204 -15.78 -0.38 -12.25
C PRO A 204 -16.66 -1.61 -12.52
N LYS A 205 -16.65 -2.14 -13.75
CA LYS A 205 -17.37 -3.37 -14.08
C LYS A 205 -16.76 -4.60 -13.41
N CYS A 206 -15.45 -4.63 -13.24
CA CYS A 206 -14.79 -5.70 -12.49
C CYS A 206 -15.17 -5.65 -11.01
N VAL A 207 -15.29 -4.45 -10.43
CA VAL A 207 -15.78 -4.27 -9.05
C VAL A 207 -17.22 -4.76 -8.93
N ASP A 208 -18.08 -4.47 -9.91
CA ASP A 208 -19.48 -4.99 -9.96
C ASP A 208 -19.50 -6.54 -10.02
N GLU A 209 -18.55 -7.17 -10.74
CA GLU A 209 -18.40 -8.63 -10.77
C GLU A 209 -18.09 -9.17 -9.37
N TYR A 210 -17.17 -8.55 -8.62
CA TYR A 210 -16.85 -8.97 -7.25
C TYR A 210 -18.05 -8.81 -6.32
N GLU A 211 -18.78 -7.70 -6.41
CA GLU A 211 -19.98 -7.48 -5.60
C GLU A 211 -21.09 -8.50 -5.92
N THR A 212 -21.29 -8.82 -7.19
CA THR A 212 -22.24 -9.85 -7.59
C THR A 212 -21.92 -11.22 -6.97
N LEU A 213 -20.63 -11.54 -6.82
CA LEU A 213 -20.18 -12.81 -6.23
C LEU A 213 -20.25 -12.82 -4.70
N LEU A 214 -20.03 -11.66 -4.06
CA LEU A 214 -19.81 -11.58 -2.61
C LEU A 214 -20.91 -10.83 -1.86
N THR A 215 -21.27 -9.60 -2.27
CA THR A 215 -22.06 -8.67 -1.45
C THR A 215 -23.39 -9.28 -0.96
N ASP A 216 -24.15 -9.93 -1.85
CA ASP A 216 -25.42 -10.56 -1.48
C ASP A 216 -25.29 -12.08 -1.23
N ASN A 217 -24.10 -12.62 -1.26
CA ASN A 217 -23.87 -14.02 -0.99
C ASN A 217 -24.18 -14.35 0.48
N ARG A 218 -25.06 -15.33 0.70
CA ARG A 218 -25.50 -15.73 2.04
C ARG A 218 -24.33 -16.17 2.92
N ILE A 219 -23.37 -16.93 2.38
CA ILE A 219 -22.22 -17.44 3.12
C ILE A 219 -21.33 -16.26 3.54
N TRP A 220 -21.06 -15.35 2.60
CA TRP A 220 -20.26 -14.15 2.85
C TRP A 220 -20.87 -13.29 3.97
N LYS A 221 -22.17 -12.97 3.87
CA LYS A 221 -22.87 -12.22 4.92
C LYS A 221 -22.84 -12.90 6.28
N GLN A 222 -23.10 -14.20 6.34
CA GLN A 222 -23.08 -14.95 7.60
C GLN A 222 -21.69 -15.02 8.24
N ARG A 223 -20.63 -14.90 7.45
CA ARG A 223 -19.25 -14.92 7.94
C ARG A 223 -18.70 -13.55 8.31
N LEU A 224 -19.34 -12.44 7.91
CA LEU A 224 -18.82 -11.09 8.13
C LEU A 224 -19.71 -10.20 8.98
N VAL A 225 -21.05 -10.32 8.84
CA VAL A 225 -22.01 -9.47 9.55
C VAL A 225 -21.98 -9.79 11.05
N GLY A 226 -21.76 -8.75 11.87
CA GLY A 226 -21.69 -8.88 13.31
C GLY A 226 -20.42 -9.54 13.85
N ILE A 227 -19.43 -9.83 12.99
CA ILE A 227 -18.15 -10.43 13.37
C ILE A 227 -17.09 -9.35 13.53
N GLY A 228 -16.31 -9.41 14.61
CA GLY A 228 -15.21 -8.50 14.88
C GLY A 228 -15.64 -7.04 14.99
N VAL A 229 -16.75 -6.79 15.68
CA VAL A 229 -17.32 -5.44 15.88
C VAL A 229 -16.42 -4.60 16.77
N VAL A 230 -16.14 -3.36 16.33
CA VAL A 230 -15.40 -2.37 17.12
C VAL A 230 -16.19 -1.07 17.15
N SER A 231 -16.50 -0.57 18.35
CA SER A 231 -17.20 0.71 18.50
C SER A 231 -16.30 1.90 18.10
N PRO A 232 -16.87 3.05 17.72
CA PRO A 232 -16.09 4.24 17.35
C PRO A 232 -15.10 4.68 18.45
N GLU A 233 -15.54 4.74 19.70
CA GLU A 233 -14.70 5.14 20.83
C GLU A 233 -13.55 4.16 21.02
N ARG A 234 -13.84 2.86 20.90
CA ARG A 234 -12.83 1.83 21.07
C ARG A 234 -11.84 1.81 19.92
N ALA A 235 -12.30 2.07 18.70
CA ALA A 235 -11.42 2.19 17.53
C ALA A 235 -10.36 3.30 17.69
N LEU A 236 -10.76 4.45 18.27
CA LEU A 236 -9.83 5.54 18.60
C LEU A 236 -8.84 5.13 19.71
N GLN A 237 -9.29 4.48 20.75
CA GLN A 237 -8.42 4.03 21.86
C GLN A 237 -7.38 3.01 21.40
N LEU A 238 -7.74 2.12 20.48
CA LEU A 238 -6.86 1.12 19.90
C LEU A 238 -5.91 1.70 18.84
N GLY A 239 -6.10 2.96 18.44
CA GLY A 239 -5.28 3.60 17.39
C GLY A 239 -5.52 3.05 15.99
N LEU A 240 -6.74 2.53 15.74
CA LEU A 240 -7.12 2.06 14.41
C LEU A 240 -7.19 3.22 13.42
N THR A 241 -6.86 2.96 12.17
CA THR A 241 -6.85 3.97 11.09
C THR A 241 -7.33 3.36 9.78
N GLY A 242 -7.55 4.21 8.78
CA GLY A 242 -7.95 3.77 7.45
C GLY A 242 -9.32 3.07 7.41
N PRO A 243 -9.48 2.01 6.60
CA PRO A 243 -10.73 1.27 6.50
C PRO A 243 -11.22 0.69 7.83
N MET A 244 -10.30 0.40 8.77
CA MET A 244 -10.66 -0.13 10.10
C MET A 244 -11.45 0.89 10.92
N ILE A 245 -11.04 2.15 10.96
CA ILE A 245 -11.75 3.20 11.69
C ILE A 245 -12.96 3.70 10.92
N ARG A 246 -12.87 3.77 9.57
CA ARG A 246 -14.00 4.17 8.72
C ARG A 246 -15.15 3.17 8.78
N GLY A 247 -14.85 1.87 8.87
CA GLY A 247 -15.86 0.83 9.12
C GLY A 247 -16.65 1.04 10.41
N SER A 248 -16.02 1.63 11.43
CA SER A 248 -16.65 1.97 12.73
C SER A 248 -17.38 3.33 12.73
N GLY A 249 -17.58 3.97 11.57
CA GLY A 249 -18.39 5.19 11.47
C GLY A 249 -17.63 6.51 11.58
N ILE A 250 -16.29 6.50 11.63
CA ILE A 250 -15.49 7.73 11.74
C ILE A 250 -14.92 8.11 10.37
N ALA A 251 -15.34 9.25 9.84
CA ALA A 251 -14.88 9.79 8.56
C ALA A 251 -13.48 10.43 8.67
N TRP A 252 -12.46 9.61 8.97
CA TRP A 252 -11.07 10.05 9.03
C TRP A 252 -10.30 9.53 7.82
N ASP A 253 -9.76 10.45 7.03
CA ASP A 253 -8.93 10.18 5.86
C ASP A 253 -7.92 11.32 5.71
N LEU A 254 -6.64 11.01 5.71
CA LEU A 254 -5.56 12.01 5.63
C LEU A 254 -5.61 12.79 4.32
N ARG A 255 -6.06 12.18 3.23
CA ARG A 255 -6.21 12.85 1.92
C ARG A 255 -7.17 14.05 1.96
N LYS A 256 -8.12 14.06 2.93
CA LYS A 256 -9.09 15.16 3.14
C LYS A 256 -8.80 16.00 4.39
N LYS A 257 -8.29 15.38 5.47
CA LYS A 257 -8.08 16.06 6.75
C LYS A 257 -6.72 16.76 6.86
N GLN A 258 -5.71 16.18 6.25
CA GLN A 258 -4.35 16.73 6.15
C GLN A 258 -3.81 16.48 4.72
N PRO A 259 -4.38 17.15 3.71
CA PRO A 259 -4.02 16.93 2.32
C PRO A 259 -2.51 17.07 2.11
N TYR A 260 -1.97 16.16 1.33
CA TYR A 260 -0.60 16.19 0.84
C TYR A 260 -0.61 16.11 -0.68
N GLU A 261 0.46 16.54 -1.32
CA GLU A 261 0.55 16.68 -2.78
C GLU A 261 -0.65 17.47 -3.33
N VAL A 262 -1.39 16.93 -4.28
CA VAL A 262 -2.53 17.58 -4.94
C VAL A 262 -3.91 17.03 -4.52
N TYR A 263 -4.01 16.26 -3.43
CA TYR A 263 -5.29 15.69 -2.99
C TYR A 263 -6.36 16.73 -2.64
N ASP A 264 -5.97 17.95 -2.26
CA ASP A 264 -6.87 19.08 -1.99
C ASP A 264 -7.62 19.56 -3.25
N ARG A 265 -7.09 19.27 -4.44
CA ARG A 265 -7.65 19.67 -5.74
C ARG A 265 -8.52 18.59 -6.40
N LEU A 266 -8.57 17.42 -5.79
CA LEU A 266 -9.25 16.25 -6.35
C LEU A 266 -10.61 16.03 -5.69
N ASP A 267 -11.58 15.67 -6.53
CA ASP A 267 -12.93 15.38 -6.10
C ASP A 267 -13.12 13.87 -5.90
N PHE A 268 -13.37 13.49 -4.66
CA PHE A 268 -13.68 12.12 -4.24
C PHE A 268 -14.40 12.13 -2.89
N ASP A 269 -15.11 11.04 -2.60
CA ASP A 269 -15.82 10.85 -1.35
C ASP A 269 -15.07 9.88 -0.43
N VAL A 270 -15.24 10.04 0.88
CA VAL A 270 -14.68 9.12 1.88
C VAL A 270 -15.77 8.16 2.33
N PRO A 271 -15.69 6.87 1.97
CA PRO A 271 -16.69 5.90 2.38
C PRO A 271 -16.58 5.61 3.87
N VAL A 272 -17.75 5.50 4.53
CA VAL A 272 -17.87 5.28 5.97
C VAL A 272 -18.93 4.22 6.25
N GLY A 273 -18.58 3.22 7.08
CA GLY A 273 -19.51 2.21 7.58
C GLY A 273 -20.33 2.70 8.78
N VAL A 274 -21.13 1.82 9.34
CA VAL A 274 -22.04 2.13 10.46
C VAL A 274 -21.87 1.16 11.62
N ASN A 275 -21.75 -0.15 11.32
CA ASN A 275 -21.81 -1.22 12.33
C ASN A 275 -20.44 -1.57 12.94
N GLY A 276 -19.36 -1.17 12.32
CA GLY A 276 -18.00 -1.47 12.79
C GLY A 276 -17.62 -2.95 12.69
N ASP A 277 -18.28 -3.74 11.84
CA ASP A 277 -18.03 -5.16 11.64
C ASP A 277 -17.16 -5.44 10.40
N CYS A 278 -16.84 -6.69 10.17
CA CYS A 278 -16.06 -7.11 8.99
C CYS A 278 -16.78 -6.81 7.67
N TYR A 279 -18.12 -6.83 7.67
CA TYR A 279 -18.90 -6.57 6.47
C TYR A 279 -18.85 -5.10 6.07
N ASP A 280 -18.98 -4.17 7.01
CA ASP A 280 -18.84 -2.75 6.74
C ASP A 280 -17.44 -2.38 6.25
N ARG A 281 -16.39 -2.99 6.82
CA ARG A 281 -15.02 -2.81 6.34
C ARG A 281 -14.82 -3.33 4.93
N TYR A 282 -15.52 -4.41 4.57
CA TYR A 282 -15.54 -4.91 3.20
C TYR A 282 -16.19 -3.88 2.26
N LEU A 283 -17.36 -3.36 2.60
CA LEU A 283 -18.07 -2.35 1.78
C LEU A 283 -17.25 -1.07 1.62
N VAL A 284 -16.59 -0.60 2.70
CA VAL A 284 -15.70 0.57 2.66
C VAL A 284 -14.59 0.37 1.63
N ARG A 285 -13.90 -0.78 1.63
CA ARG A 285 -12.81 -1.04 0.69
C ARG A 285 -13.29 -1.21 -0.75
N VAL A 286 -14.45 -1.79 -0.96
CA VAL A 286 -15.06 -1.88 -2.30
C VAL A 286 -15.36 -0.49 -2.84
N GLU A 287 -15.93 0.39 -2.03
CA GLU A 287 -16.19 1.76 -2.45
C GLU A 287 -14.89 2.57 -2.63
N GLU A 288 -13.86 2.33 -1.82
CA GLU A 288 -12.53 2.94 -2.03
C GLU A 288 -11.95 2.61 -3.39
N MET A 289 -12.14 1.41 -3.93
CA MET A 289 -11.71 1.07 -5.30
C MET A 289 -12.41 1.93 -6.35
N ARG A 290 -13.69 2.27 -6.16
CA ARG A 290 -14.43 3.18 -7.05
C ARG A 290 -13.94 4.61 -6.93
N GLN A 291 -13.70 5.08 -5.71
CA GLN A 291 -13.17 6.43 -5.47
C GLN A 291 -11.74 6.58 -6.00
N SER A 292 -10.88 5.56 -5.87
CA SER A 292 -9.56 5.53 -6.49
C SER A 292 -9.61 5.64 -8.02
N THR A 293 -10.60 4.98 -8.64
CA THR A 293 -10.87 5.15 -10.08
C THR A 293 -11.20 6.59 -10.44
N ARG A 294 -12.03 7.26 -9.62
CA ARG A 294 -12.42 8.67 -9.83
C ARG A 294 -11.22 9.60 -9.70
N ILE A 295 -10.36 9.39 -8.71
CA ILE A 295 -9.13 10.16 -8.51
C ILE A 295 -8.17 9.94 -9.68
N ALA A 296 -7.91 8.68 -10.05
CA ALA A 296 -6.99 8.33 -11.12
C ALA A 296 -7.37 8.97 -12.46
N LYS A 297 -8.67 8.97 -12.81
CA LYS A 297 -9.17 9.63 -14.01
C LYS A 297 -8.87 11.13 -14.03
N GLN A 298 -9.07 11.84 -12.92
CA GLN A 298 -8.75 13.26 -12.80
C GLN A 298 -7.25 13.51 -12.96
N CYS A 299 -6.39 12.67 -12.35
CA CYS A 299 -4.95 12.77 -12.51
C CYS A 299 -4.51 12.55 -13.96
N ILE A 300 -5.06 11.55 -14.64
CA ILE A 300 -4.76 11.24 -16.05
C ILE A 300 -5.14 12.40 -16.94
N GLU A 301 -6.34 12.98 -16.76
CA GLU A 301 -6.79 14.12 -17.54
C GLU A 301 -5.88 15.34 -17.38
N TRP A 302 -5.43 15.60 -16.15
CA TRP A 302 -4.51 16.70 -15.87
C TRP A 302 -3.12 16.44 -16.49
N LEU A 303 -2.56 15.23 -16.31
CA LEU A 303 -1.24 14.85 -16.82
C LEU A 303 -1.13 14.93 -18.34
N ARG A 304 -2.20 14.62 -19.06
CA ARG A 304 -2.25 14.77 -20.54
C ARG A 304 -2.15 16.22 -21.00
N LYS A 305 -2.68 17.14 -20.22
CA LYS A 305 -2.74 18.56 -20.57
C LYS A 305 -1.50 19.34 -20.13
N ASN A 306 -0.76 18.84 -19.14
CA ASN A 306 0.29 19.58 -18.46
C ASN A 306 1.62 18.82 -18.50
N PRO A 307 2.38 18.91 -19.59
CA PRO A 307 3.77 18.42 -19.63
C PRO A 307 4.63 19.32 -18.74
N GLY A 308 5.70 18.76 -18.15
CA GLY A 308 6.58 19.53 -17.28
C GLY A 308 7.66 18.67 -16.63
N PRO A 309 8.52 19.25 -15.79
CA PRO A 309 9.53 18.51 -15.06
C PRO A 309 8.89 17.55 -14.05
N VAL A 310 9.56 16.42 -13.80
CA VAL A 310 9.14 15.40 -12.85
C VAL A 310 10.11 15.26 -11.67
N MET A 311 11.13 16.10 -11.64
CA MET A 311 12.15 16.14 -10.60
C MET A 311 12.56 17.59 -10.36
N THR A 312 12.89 17.93 -9.12
CA THR A 312 13.47 19.24 -8.78
C THR A 312 14.77 19.50 -9.55
N ASP A 313 15.08 20.75 -9.83
CA ASP A 313 16.32 21.18 -10.47
C ASP A 313 17.50 21.31 -9.48
N ASN A 314 17.28 21.00 -8.21
CA ASN A 314 18.33 20.99 -7.20
C ASN A 314 19.25 19.76 -7.37
N HIS A 315 20.31 19.92 -8.14
CA HIS A 315 21.28 18.83 -8.43
C HIS A 315 22.10 18.36 -7.23
N LYS A 316 21.96 18.97 -6.07
CA LYS A 316 22.50 18.42 -4.82
C LYS A 316 21.67 17.24 -4.28
N VAL A 317 20.39 17.16 -4.65
CA VAL A 317 19.44 16.13 -4.20
C VAL A 317 19.04 15.23 -5.36
N ALA A 318 18.81 15.80 -6.53
CA ALA A 318 18.35 15.13 -7.73
C ALA A 318 19.49 14.94 -8.75
N PRO A 319 19.57 13.76 -9.42
CA PRO A 319 20.61 13.56 -10.42
C PRO A 319 20.44 14.51 -11.62
N PRO A 320 21.52 15.11 -12.11
CA PRO A 320 21.48 15.94 -13.33
C PRO A 320 21.20 15.08 -14.57
N SER A 321 20.82 15.74 -15.66
CA SER A 321 20.55 15.06 -16.91
C SER A 321 21.78 14.37 -17.48
N ARG A 322 21.60 13.28 -18.25
CA ARG A 322 22.70 12.56 -18.90
C ARG A 322 23.49 13.44 -19.88
N VAL A 323 22.84 14.42 -20.48
CA VAL A 323 23.49 15.39 -21.38
C VAL A 323 24.32 16.35 -20.55
N GLY A 324 23.73 16.92 -19.49
CA GLY A 324 24.43 17.83 -18.56
C GLY A 324 25.73 17.22 -18.02
N MET A 325 25.68 15.98 -17.54
CA MET A 325 26.89 15.27 -17.06
C MET A 325 28.03 15.15 -18.09
N LYS A 326 27.72 15.20 -19.39
CA LYS A 326 28.72 15.10 -20.46
C LYS A 326 29.25 16.45 -20.92
N THR A 327 28.52 17.52 -20.67
CA THR A 327 28.79 18.85 -21.20
C THR A 327 29.12 19.89 -20.12
N ASN A 328 28.75 19.63 -18.86
CA ASN A 328 28.93 20.52 -17.74
C ASN A 328 29.71 19.82 -16.61
N MET A 329 30.82 20.41 -16.15
CA MET A 329 31.66 19.89 -15.10
C MET A 329 30.94 19.86 -13.74
N GLU A 330 30.12 20.85 -13.44
CA GLU A 330 29.34 20.90 -12.20
C GLU A 330 28.37 19.75 -12.09
N ASP A 331 27.64 19.46 -13.17
CA ASP A 331 26.70 18.35 -13.24
C ASP A 331 27.40 16.99 -13.06
N LEU A 332 28.59 16.84 -13.61
CA LEU A 332 29.40 15.64 -13.42
C LEU A 332 29.80 15.47 -11.94
N ILE A 333 30.22 16.56 -11.28
CA ILE A 333 30.59 16.55 -9.86
C ILE A 333 29.36 16.23 -9.00
N HIS A 334 28.21 16.86 -9.26
CA HIS A 334 26.97 16.57 -8.53
C HIS A 334 26.54 15.12 -8.68
N HIS A 335 26.59 14.58 -9.89
CA HIS A 335 26.31 13.16 -10.13
C HIS A 335 27.25 12.26 -9.33
N PHE A 336 28.56 12.52 -9.40
CA PHE A 336 29.55 11.71 -8.68
C PHE A 336 29.30 11.74 -7.16
N LYS A 337 29.09 12.92 -6.59
CA LYS A 337 28.83 13.06 -5.15
C LYS A 337 27.54 12.40 -4.73
N LEU A 338 26.47 12.55 -5.50
CA LEU A 338 25.18 11.98 -5.19
C LEU A 338 25.21 10.44 -5.12
N PHE A 339 25.95 9.79 -6.03
CA PHE A 339 26.04 8.32 -6.11
C PHE A 339 27.18 7.74 -5.26
N SER A 340 28.13 8.51 -4.80
CA SER A 340 29.20 8.05 -3.89
C SER A 340 28.90 8.38 -2.42
N GLU A 341 28.67 9.66 -2.10
CA GLU A 341 28.46 10.17 -0.74
C GLU A 341 26.97 10.25 -0.38
N GLY A 342 26.12 10.54 -1.36
CA GLY A 342 24.72 10.92 -1.14
C GLY A 342 24.60 12.40 -0.79
N PHE A 343 23.36 12.85 -0.53
CA PHE A 343 23.09 14.21 -0.08
C PHE A 343 22.99 14.27 1.45
N HIS A 344 23.28 15.44 2.00
CA HIS A 344 23.14 15.74 3.42
C HIS A 344 21.75 16.35 3.67
N VAL A 345 21.13 15.95 4.76
CA VAL A 345 19.84 16.49 5.22
C VAL A 345 20.13 17.38 6.44
N PRO A 346 19.60 18.62 6.50
CA PRO A 346 19.79 19.49 7.65
C PRO A 346 19.42 18.83 8.98
N GLU A 347 20.07 19.24 10.06
CA GLU A 347 19.70 18.80 11.41
C GLU A 347 18.25 19.17 11.72
N GLY A 348 17.49 18.22 12.23
CA GLY A 348 16.09 18.40 12.57
C GLY A 348 15.32 17.09 12.62
N GLU A 349 14.03 17.23 12.87
CA GLU A 349 13.08 16.11 12.91
C GLU A 349 11.84 16.40 12.09
N ALA A 350 11.28 15.38 11.45
CA ALA A 350 10.05 15.48 10.70
C ALA A 350 9.20 14.23 10.88
N TYR A 351 7.90 14.44 11.00
CA TYR A 351 6.91 13.38 10.82
C TYR A 351 6.12 13.66 9.55
N ALA A 352 6.02 12.66 8.70
CA ALA A 352 5.17 12.65 7.53
C ALA A 352 4.30 11.39 7.55
N ALA A 353 3.03 11.56 7.24
CA ALA A 353 2.08 10.45 7.15
C ALA A 353 1.31 10.53 5.84
N VAL A 354 1.00 9.37 5.30
CA VAL A 354 0.19 9.20 4.09
C VAL A 354 -1.00 8.28 4.38
N GLU A 355 -2.09 8.46 3.65
CA GLU A 355 -3.23 7.56 3.69
C GLU A 355 -2.92 6.31 2.88
N HIS A 356 -2.33 5.35 3.54
CA HIS A 356 -2.02 4.04 2.99
C HIS A 356 -3.32 3.23 2.83
N PRO A 357 -3.41 2.27 1.88
CA PRO A 357 -4.60 1.42 1.73
C PRO A 357 -5.05 0.71 3.00
N LYS A 358 -4.13 0.40 3.90
CA LYS A 358 -4.40 -0.24 5.19
C LYS A 358 -4.72 0.74 6.32
N GLY A 359 -4.32 2.00 6.17
CA GLY A 359 -4.53 3.05 7.16
C GLY A 359 -3.41 4.09 7.16
N GLU A 360 -3.19 4.81 8.25
CA GLU A 360 -2.12 5.80 8.34
C GLU A 360 -0.76 5.12 8.38
N PHE A 361 0.04 5.33 7.36
CA PHE A 361 1.45 4.97 7.33
C PHE A 361 2.28 6.23 7.60
N GLY A 362 3.08 6.22 8.65
CA GLY A 362 3.84 7.38 9.09
C GLY A 362 5.34 7.08 9.23
N ILE A 363 6.14 8.06 8.84
CA ILE A 363 7.59 8.05 9.02
C ILE A 363 7.99 9.22 9.92
N TYR A 364 8.61 8.89 11.05
CA TYR A 364 9.31 9.86 11.88
C TYR A 364 10.82 9.73 11.63
N LEU A 365 11.40 10.83 11.18
CA LEU A 365 12.77 10.90 10.71
C LEU A 365 13.53 11.98 11.48
N VAL A 366 14.70 11.62 12.01
CA VAL A 366 15.63 12.54 12.66
C VAL A 366 16.93 12.57 11.88
N SER A 367 17.43 13.76 11.60
CA SER A 367 18.71 14.01 10.95
C SER A 367 19.63 14.81 11.87
N ASP A 368 20.90 14.46 11.89
CA ASP A 368 21.99 15.17 12.59
C ASP A 368 22.86 16.00 11.63
N GLY A 369 22.39 16.27 10.43
CA GLY A 369 23.16 16.96 9.38
C GLY A 369 23.99 16.03 8.50
N ALA A 370 23.98 14.72 8.76
CA ALA A 370 24.72 13.74 7.97
C ALA A 370 23.99 13.34 6.69
N ASN A 371 24.61 12.43 5.92
CA ASN A 371 24.06 11.83 4.71
C ASN A 371 23.22 10.57 4.98
N LYS A 372 23.00 10.25 6.26
CA LYS A 372 22.24 9.08 6.73
C LYS A 372 21.23 9.50 7.78
N PRO A 373 20.10 8.81 7.90
CA PRO A 373 19.19 9.03 9.02
C PRO A 373 19.89 8.75 10.36
N TYR A 374 19.80 9.69 11.31
CA TYR A 374 20.19 9.44 12.69
C TYR A 374 19.22 8.48 13.37
N ARG A 375 17.92 8.71 13.17
CA ARG A 375 16.85 7.83 13.62
C ARG A 375 15.75 7.77 12.59
N LEU A 376 15.32 6.54 12.31
CA LEU A 376 14.10 6.27 11.52
C LEU A 376 13.13 5.47 12.37
N LYS A 377 11.89 5.95 12.49
CA LYS A 377 10.77 5.23 13.11
C LYS A 377 9.62 5.11 12.14
N ILE A 378 9.12 3.89 11.99
CA ILE A 378 8.00 3.57 11.10
C ILE A 378 6.74 3.33 11.94
N ARG A 379 5.70 4.10 11.67
CA ARG A 379 4.35 3.84 12.16
C ARG A 379 3.62 3.02 11.12
N ALA A 380 3.54 1.72 11.34
CA ALA A 380 2.82 0.79 10.48
C ALA A 380 1.37 0.68 10.96
N PRO A 381 0.35 0.83 10.09
CA PRO A 381 -1.06 0.69 10.48
C PRO A 381 -1.36 -0.73 10.95
N GLY A 382 -0.83 -1.75 10.30
CA GLY A 382 -1.06 -3.15 10.63
C GLY A 382 -0.62 -3.55 12.04
N TYR A 383 0.37 -2.87 12.62
CA TYR A 383 0.80 -3.13 14.00
C TYR A 383 -0.29 -2.81 15.02
N ALA A 384 -0.96 -1.67 14.89
CA ALA A 384 -2.07 -1.28 15.76
C ALA A 384 -3.31 -2.17 15.51
N HIS A 385 -3.57 -2.49 14.23
CA HIS A 385 -4.69 -3.36 13.87
C HIS A 385 -4.52 -4.77 14.45
N LEU A 386 -3.32 -5.35 14.37
CA LEU A 386 -3.05 -6.67 14.96
C LEU A 386 -3.15 -6.66 16.49
N ALA A 387 -2.78 -5.57 17.16
CA ALA A 387 -2.94 -5.44 18.60
C ALA A 387 -4.43 -5.47 19.04
N ALA A 388 -5.36 -5.09 18.15
CA ALA A 388 -6.79 -5.15 18.41
C ALA A 388 -7.37 -6.57 18.24
N LEU A 389 -6.61 -7.54 17.70
CA LEU A 389 -7.08 -8.87 17.35
C LEU A 389 -7.71 -9.60 18.53
N ASP A 390 -7.10 -9.55 19.73
CA ASP A 390 -7.63 -10.22 20.92
C ASP A 390 -9.05 -9.75 21.25
N GLU A 391 -9.24 -8.43 21.25
CA GLU A 391 -10.54 -7.84 21.57
C GLU A 391 -11.60 -8.15 20.51
N MET A 392 -11.22 -8.11 19.24
CA MET A 392 -12.12 -8.43 18.12
C MET A 392 -12.50 -9.91 18.06
N ALA A 393 -11.60 -10.80 18.50
CA ALA A 393 -11.78 -12.26 18.37
C ALA A 393 -12.47 -12.86 19.60
N ARG A 394 -12.42 -12.20 20.76
CA ARG A 394 -12.94 -12.74 22.02
C ARG A 394 -14.45 -12.99 21.95
N GLY A 395 -14.87 -14.20 22.32
CA GLY A 395 -16.26 -14.63 22.29
C GLY A 395 -16.73 -15.11 20.91
N HIS A 396 -15.92 -15.00 19.87
CA HIS A 396 -16.18 -15.57 18.55
C HIS A 396 -15.62 -17.00 18.42
N MET A 397 -15.98 -17.69 17.35
CA MET A 397 -15.50 -19.02 17.06
C MET A 397 -14.12 -18.97 16.39
N ILE A 398 -13.37 -20.08 16.47
CA ILE A 398 -12.06 -20.20 15.80
C ILE A 398 -12.14 -19.91 14.28
N ALA A 399 -13.24 -20.28 13.63
CA ALA A 399 -13.48 -19.98 12.22
C ALA A 399 -13.59 -18.45 11.97
N ASP A 400 -14.09 -17.68 12.92
CA ASP A 400 -14.21 -16.23 12.81
C ASP A 400 -12.87 -15.52 13.01
N ALA A 401 -11.91 -16.14 13.72
CA ALA A 401 -10.56 -15.60 13.83
C ALA A 401 -9.91 -15.40 12.45
N VAL A 402 -10.12 -16.34 11.53
CA VAL A 402 -9.63 -16.25 10.14
C VAL A 402 -10.24 -15.04 9.43
N THR A 403 -11.54 -14.84 9.59
CA THR A 403 -12.26 -13.70 9.01
C THR A 403 -11.79 -12.37 9.60
N ILE A 404 -11.55 -12.32 10.92
CA ILE A 404 -11.06 -11.14 11.63
C ILE A 404 -9.63 -10.80 11.19
N ILE A 405 -8.74 -11.78 11.06
CA ILE A 405 -7.39 -11.58 10.52
C ILE A 405 -7.48 -11.02 9.09
N GLY A 406 -8.32 -11.61 8.25
CA GLY A 406 -8.51 -11.15 6.87
C GLY A 406 -9.04 -9.71 6.78
N THR A 407 -10.01 -9.33 7.63
CA THR A 407 -10.56 -7.95 7.62
C THR A 407 -9.56 -6.89 8.04
N GLN A 408 -8.54 -7.24 8.85
CA GLN A 408 -7.50 -6.31 9.29
C GLN A 408 -6.52 -5.94 8.16
N ASP A 409 -6.49 -6.73 7.07
CA ASP A 409 -5.59 -6.53 5.93
C ASP A 409 -4.12 -6.35 6.36
N ILE A 410 -3.63 -7.28 7.18
CA ILE A 410 -2.29 -7.21 7.77
C ILE A 410 -1.23 -7.77 6.84
N VAL A 411 -0.07 -7.11 6.78
CA VAL A 411 1.15 -7.59 6.12
C VAL A 411 2.31 -7.54 7.12
N PHE A 412 2.92 -8.69 7.35
CA PHE A 412 3.94 -8.81 8.40
C PHE A 412 5.25 -8.10 8.08
N GLY A 413 5.49 -7.75 6.81
CA GLY A 413 6.66 -6.97 6.45
C GLY A 413 6.68 -5.57 7.09
N GLU A 414 5.51 -4.93 7.26
CA GLU A 414 5.38 -3.65 7.96
C GLU A 414 5.22 -3.80 9.49
N ILE A 415 4.61 -4.91 9.93
CA ILE A 415 4.38 -5.17 11.36
C ILE A 415 5.71 -5.47 12.06
N ASP A 416 6.50 -6.36 11.49
CA ASP A 416 7.78 -6.82 12.06
C ASP A 416 8.94 -5.84 11.78
N ARG A 417 8.91 -5.09 10.68
CA ARG A 417 9.88 -4.05 10.23
C ARG A 417 11.30 -4.50 10.02
#